data_fc799c9316b5891dc1110bf293fcf7ca
#
_entry.id   fc799c9316b5891dc1110bf293fcf7ca
#
_cell.length_a   1.000
_cell.length_b   1.000
_cell.length_c   1.000
_cell.angle_alpha   90.00
_cell.angle_beta   90.00
_cell.angle_gamma   90.00
#
_symmetry.space_group_name_H-M   'P 1'
#
loop_
_entity.id
_entity.type
_entity.pdbx_description
1 polymer ?
#
loop_
_entity_poly.entity_id
_entity_poly.type
_entity_poly.pdbx_seq_one_letter_code
_entity_poly.pdbx_strand_id
1 'polypeptide(L)'
;MDAASTGVVPGDASPATPDSQAPAPSRARHAAGPATIDLNQIAQFLPRTGIGTDVHAFAAPDSGTPMHLACLEWPGEVGLAGHSDGDVVAHACCDALFSAAGLGDLGSNFGTAEPQWKGASGTALLSEAARRVREAGFEIGNIAVQLVGERPRVAARSAEASRALSEAASARVSFCATTTDHLGFLGRTEGLLAVATALVYPLPDAVRPVVP
;
A
#
# COMPACT_ATOMS: atom_id res chain seq x y z
N MET A 1 101.08 43.57 -17.26
CA MET A 1 101.99 42.43 -17.44
C MET A 1 101.13 41.25 -17.73
N ASP A 2 101.03 41.00 -18.97
CA ASP A 2 101.55 39.83 -19.72
C ASP A 2 100.76 38.58 -19.40
N ALA A 3 100.18 38.01 -20.26
CA ALA A 3 100.36 37.60 -21.64
C ALA A 3 99.78 36.16 -21.77
N ALA A 4 99.02 36.02 -22.78
CA ALA A 4 99.10 34.92 -23.79
C ALA A 4 98.68 33.59 -23.38
N SER A 5 98.00 32.81 -24.11
CA SER A 5 97.95 32.50 -25.55
C SER A 5 97.40 31.11 -25.73
N THR A 6 96.57 31.00 -26.71
CA THR A 6 96.46 29.82 -27.67
C THR A 6 95.98 28.51 -27.19
N GLY A 7 95.03 27.89 -27.87
CA GLY A 7 94.94 27.28 -29.14
C GLY A 7 93.65 26.36 -29.19
N VAL A 8 92.83 26.55 -30.13
CA VAL A 8 92.59 25.87 -31.42
C VAL A 8 92.38 24.36 -31.31
N VAL A 9 91.25 23.87 -31.65
CA VAL A 9 90.39 23.41 -32.74
C VAL A 9 89.99 21.95 -32.52
N PRO A 10 89.19 21.36 -33.31
CA PRO A 10 87.75 21.13 -33.21
C PRO A 10 87.41 19.63 -33.23
N GLY A 11 86.13 19.34 -33.09
CA GLY A 11 85.69 17.98 -33.43
C GLY A 11 84.40 17.61 -32.70
N ASP A 12 83.58 17.56 -33.34
CA ASP A 12 82.65 16.60 -33.96
C ASP A 12 81.23 16.64 -33.42
N ALA A 13 80.39 16.83 -34.39
CA ALA A 13 78.93 16.90 -34.22
C ALA A 13 78.37 15.45 -34.15
N SER A 14 77.60 15.18 -33.14
CA SER A 14 76.66 14.06 -33.19
C SER A 14 75.26 14.53 -32.81
N PRO A 15 74.24 14.06 -33.53
CA PRO A 15 72.94 14.70 -33.51
C PRO A 15 72.12 14.29 -32.26
N ALA A 16 71.42 15.27 -31.72
CA ALA A 16 70.48 15.17 -30.65
C ALA A 16 69.28 14.32 -31.09
N THR A 17 68.99 13.28 -30.35
CA THR A 17 67.76 12.51 -30.42
C THR A 17 66.57 13.39 -29.96
N PRO A 18 65.40 13.29 -30.64
CA PRO A 18 64.23 14.07 -30.25
C PRO A 18 63.61 13.52 -28.98
N ASP A 19 63.39 14.44 -28.09
CA ASP A 19 62.73 14.29 -26.82
C ASP A 19 61.34 13.66 -27.02
N SER A 20 61.13 12.48 -26.44
CA SER A 20 59.90 11.77 -26.39
C SER A 20 58.96 12.50 -25.41
N GLN A 21 58.13 13.41 -25.92
CA GLN A 21 57.02 13.98 -25.16
C GLN A 21 55.97 12.89 -24.89
N ALA A 22 55.90 12.44 -23.64
CA ALA A 22 54.80 11.63 -23.16
C ALA A 22 53.45 12.36 -23.35
N PRO A 23 52.41 11.67 -23.82
CA PRO A 23 51.10 12.32 -23.99
C PRO A 23 50.53 12.72 -22.64
N ALA A 24 50.14 13.98 -22.51
CA ALA A 24 49.43 14.48 -21.32
C ALA A 24 48.16 13.65 -21.07
N PRO A 25 47.84 13.34 -19.80
CA PRO A 25 46.61 12.59 -19.50
C PRO A 25 45.41 13.43 -19.88
N SER A 26 44.63 12.92 -20.83
CA SER A 26 43.35 13.46 -21.24
C SER A 26 42.41 13.52 -20.02
N ARG A 27 42.25 14.71 -19.45
CA ARG A 27 41.20 14.99 -18.45
C ARG A 27 39.87 15.20 -19.16
N ALA A 28 39.28 14.14 -19.66
CA ALA A 28 37.85 14.10 -19.94
C ALA A 28 37.11 13.83 -18.62
N ARG A 29 37.04 14.85 -17.76
CA ARG A 29 36.00 14.86 -16.72
C ARG A 29 34.71 15.21 -17.45
N HIS A 30 33.93 14.18 -17.81
CA HIS A 30 32.52 14.36 -18.07
C HIS A 30 31.95 14.83 -16.73
N ALA A 31 31.74 16.11 -16.58
CA ALA A 31 30.85 16.62 -15.56
C ALA A 31 29.46 16.07 -15.95
N ALA A 32 29.05 14.99 -15.27
CA ALA A 32 27.65 14.61 -15.32
C ALA A 32 26.87 15.85 -14.87
N GLY A 33 26.07 16.40 -15.74
CA GLY A 33 25.13 17.47 -15.39
C GLY A 33 24.26 16.99 -14.23
N PRO A 34 23.58 17.89 -13.51
CA PRO A 34 22.71 17.51 -12.42
C PRO A 34 21.75 16.43 -12.95
N ALA A 35 21.69 15.29 -12.27
CA ALA A 35 20.81 14.19 -12.63
C ALA A 35 19.38 14.75 -12.63
N THR A 36 18.77 14.84 -13.81
CA THR A 36 17.39 15.26 -13.93
C THR A 36 16.54 14.12 -13.40
N ILE A 37 15.85 14.37 -12.29
CA ILE A 37 14.92 13.40 -11.70
C ILE A 37 13.70 13.36 -12.61
N ASP A 38 13.46 12.21 -13.24
CA ASP A 38 12.22 11.97 -13.97
C ASP A 38 11.11 11.67 -12.97
N LEU A 39 10.24 12.65 -12.74
CA LEU A 39 9.11 12.54 -11.81
C LEU A 39 8.14 11.42 -12.21
N ASN A 40 8.03 11.08 -13.50
CA ASN A 40 7.18 9.96 -13.94
C ASN A 40 7.77 8.61 -13.51
N GLN A 41 9.10 8.49 -13.47
CA GLN A 41 9.75 7.29 -12.94
C GLN A 41 9.56 7.16 -11.43
N ILE A 42 9.51 8.26 -10.70
CA ILE A 42 9.24 8.23 -9.26
C ILE A 42 7.76 7.92 -8.99
N ALA A 43 6.85 8.51 -9.77
CA ALA A 43 5.40 8.38 -9.57
C ALA A 43 4.93 6.92 -9.50
N GLN A 44 5.56 6.02 -10.26
CA GLN A 44 5.23 4.59 -10.26
C GLN A 44 5.57 3.87 -8.94
N PHE A 45 6.43 4.45 -8.10
CA PHE A 45 6.83 3.88 -6.80
C PHE A 45 6.14 4.57 -5.62
N LEU A 46 5.34 5.61 -5.87
CA LEU A 46 4.65 6.31 -4.79
C LEU A 46 3.54 5.44 -4.20
N PRO A 47 3.40 5.45 -2.87
CA PRO A 47 2.25 4.84 -2.22
C PRO A 47 0.94 5.44 -2.72
N ARG A 48 -0.11 4.63 -2.73
CA ARG A 48 -1.46 5.02 -3.10
C ARG A 48 -2.37 4.85 -1.90
N THR A 49 -3.30 5.77 -1.74
CA THR A 49 -4.34 5.68 -0.71
C THR A 49 -5.68 5.38 -1.36
N GLY A 50 -6.50 4.62 -0.64
CA GLY A 50 -7.88 4.36 -1.00
C GLY A 50 -8.79 4.60 0.17
N ILE A 51 -10.06 4.83 -0.14
CA ILE A 51 -11.14 4.95 0.82
C ILE A 51 -12.21 3.91 0.49
N GLY A 52 -12.80 3.33 1.53
CA GLY A 52 -13.94 2.45 1.43
C GLY A 52 -14.98 2.81 2.49
N THR A 53 -16.24 2.68 2.12
CA THR A 53 -17.37 2.91 3.04
C THR A 53 -18.41 1.84 2.81
N ASP A 54 -18.97 1.34 3.91
CA ASP A 54 -20.10 0.42 3.83
C ASP A 54 -21.14 0.74 4.90
N VAL A 55 -22.39 0.52 4.57
CA VAL A 55 -23.53 0.77 5.46
C VAL A 55 -24.51 -0.39 5.37
N HIS A 56 -24.82 -0.97 6.52
CA HIS A 56 -25.83 -2.03 6.62
C HIS A 56 -26.86 -1.70 7.69
N ALA A 57 -28.12 -1.95 7.37
CA ALA A 57 -29.20 -1.90 8.35
C ALA A 57 -29.11 -3.10 9.30
N PHE A 58 -29.59 -2.95 10.54
CA PHE A 58 -29.82 -4.10 11.40
C PHE A 58 -30.89 -5.01 10.78
N ALA A 59 -30.70 -6.30 10.88
CA ALA A 59 -31.72 -7.27 10.53
C ALA A 59 -32.93 -7.14 11.47
N ALA A 60 -34.05 -7.73 11.10
CA ALA A 60 -35.20 -7.77 11.99
C ALA A 60 -34.82 -8.49 13.30
N PRO A 61 -35.27 -7.99 14.47
CA PRO A 61 -34.90 -8.57 15.76
C PRO A 61 -35.16 -10.08 15.85
N ASP A 62 -36.23 -10.55 15.20
CA ASP A 62 -36.66 -11.95 15.24
C ASP A 62 -36.10 -12.81 14.09
N SER A 63 -35.21 -12.23 13.25
CA SER A 63 -34.64 -12.94 12.10
C SER A 63 -33.69 -14.07 12.47
N GLY A 64 -33.13 -14.04 13.68
CA GLY A 64 -32.07 -14.95 14.10
C GLY A 64 -30.73 -14.75 13.37
N THR A 65 -30.58 -13.64 12.62
CA THR A 65 -29.35 -13.33 11.89
C THR A 65 -28.23 -13.06 12.89
N PRO A 66 -27.12 -13.83 12.85
CA PRO A 66 -25.99 -13.60 13.74
C PRO A 66 -25.29 -12.30 13.38
N MET A 67 -24.71 -11.63 14.38
CA MET A 67 -23.89 -10.44 14.15
C MET A 67 -22.47 -10.85 13.84
N HIS A 68 -22.03 -10.55 12.60
CA HIS A 68 -20.63 -10.58 12.19
C HIS A 68 -20.11 -9.15 12.03
N LEU A 69 -18.99 -8.85 12.66
CA LEU A 69 -18.42 -7.49 12.64
C LEU A 69 -16.91 -7.56 12.90
N ALA A 70 -16.14 -6.94 12.03
CA ALA A 70 -14.68 -6.91 12.12
C ALA A 70 -14.04 -8.31 12.15
N CYS A 71 -14.51 -9.21 11.28
CA CYS A 71 -14.10 -10.62 11.18
C CYS A 71 -14.34 -11.44 12.45
N LEU A 72 -15.27 -11.02 13.30
CA LEU A 72 -15.66 -11.70 14.54
C LEU A 72 -17.16 -11.91 14.59
N GLU A 73 -17.59 -13.00 15.25
CA GLU A 73 -18.96 -13.18 15.69
C GLU A 73 -19.21 -12.45 17.02
N TRP A 74 -20.40 -11.85 17.15
CA TRP A 74 -20.83 -11.09 18.35
C TRP A 74 -22.10 -11.74 18.92
N PRO A 75 -21.94 -12.75 19.77
CA PRO A 75 -23.09 -13.47 20.33
C PRO A 75 -24.00 -12.56 21.15
N GLY A 76 -25.32 -12.71 20.94
CA GLY A 76 -26.34 -11.94 21.64
C GLY A 76 -26.66 -10.57 21.00
N GLU A 77 -25.93 -10.18 19.95
CA GLU A 77 -26.26 -8.98 19.17
C GLU A 77 -27.10 -9.33 17.94
N VAL A 78 -27.95 -8.38 17.52
CA VAL A 78 -28.73 -8.52 16.29
C VAL A 78 -27.82 -8.26 15.09
N GLY A 79 -27.79 -9.20 14.15
CA GLY A 79 -26.97 -9.11 12.95
C GLY A 79 -27.38 -8.02 11.99
N LEU A 80 -26.59 -7.84 10.95
CA LEU A 80 -26.84 -6.89 9.87
C LEU A 80 -27.51 -7.58 8.69
N ALA A 81 -28.37 -6.85 7.98
CA ALA A 81 -29.00 -7.32 6.77
C ALA A 81 -28.02 -7.18 5.59
N GLY A 82 -27.84 -8.24 4.80
CA GLY A 82 -26.92 -8.22 3.65
C GLY A 82 -26.97 -9.50 2.83
N HIS A 83 -26.26 -9.50 1.69
CA HIS A 83 -26.15 -10.68 0.82
C HIS A 83 -25.03 -11.64 1.25
N SER A 84 -24.07 -11.15 2.05
CA SER A 84 -22.98 -11.89 2.70
C SER A 84 -23.31 -12.06 4.19
N ASP A 85 -22.31 -12.15 5.04
CA ASP A 85 -22.49 -12.17 6.50
C ASP A 85 -22.80 -10.78 7.11
N GLY A 86 -22.82 -9.71 6.28
CA GLY A 86 -23.12 -8.34 6.69
C GLY A 86 -22.00 -7.64 7.46
N ASP A 87 -20.76 -8.15 7.43
CA ASP A 87 -19.62 -7.54 8.12
C ASP A 87 -19.22 -6.19 7.47
N VAL A 88 -19.90 -5.14 7.87
CA VAL A 88 -19.70 -3.77 7.36
C VAL A 88 -18.25 -3.29 7.47
N VAL A 89 -17.52 -3.74 8.49
CA VAL A 89 -16.12 -3.35 8.72
C VAL A 89 -15.18 -4.02 7.72
N ALA A 90 -15.33 -5.33 7.51
CA ALA A 90 -14.55 -6.07 6.53
C ALA A 90 -14.84 -5.57 5.10
N HIS A 91 -16.10 -5.27 4.77
CA HIS A 91 -16.51 -4.74 3.47
C HIS A 91 -15.88 -3.37 3.19
N ALA A 92 -15.91 -2.45 4.15
CA ALA A 92 -15.25 -1.15 4.00
C ALA A 92 -13.72 -1.30 3.81
N CYS A 93 -13.10 -2.27 4.49
CA CYS A 93 -11.67 -2.57 4.28
C CYS A 93 -11.39 -3.10 2.87
N CYS A 94 -12.27 -3.96 2.32
CA CYS A 94 -12.15 -4.44 0.93
C CYS A 94 -12.22 -3.28 -0.07
N ASP A 95 -13.21 -2.41 0.09
CA ASP A 95 -13.39 -1.25 -0.79
C ASP A 95 -12.18 -0.30 -0.72
N ALA A 96 -11.65 -0.05 0.48
CA ALA A 96 -10.45 0.78 0.64
C ALA A 96 -9.25 0.17 -0.10
N LEU A 97 -9.07 -1.14 -0.03
CA LEU A 97 -8.00 -1.87 -0.72
C LEU A 97 -8.16 -1.79 -2.24
N PHE A 98 -9.35 -2.08 -2.76
CA PHE A 98 -9.62 -2.02 -4.20
C PHE A 98 -9.49 -0.60 -4.74
N SER A 99 -10.01 0.40 -4.01
CA SER A 99 -9.85 1.82 -4.34
C SER A 99 -8.38 2.22 -4.43
N ALA A 100 -7.54 1.83 -3.46
CA ALA A 100 -6.11 2.13 -3.46
C ALA A 100 -5.36 1.51 -4.64
N ALA A 101 -5.70 0.26 -4.99
CA ALA A 101 -5.05 -0.48 -6.07
C ALA A 101 -5.63 -0.17 -7.46
N GLY A 102 -6.77 0.55 -7.56
CA GLY A 102 -7.46 0.83 -8.81
C GLY A 102 -8.18 -0.40 -9.38
N LEU A 103 -8.68 -1.28 -8.51
CA LEU A 103 -9.33 -2.55 -8.87
C LEU A 103 -10.87 -2.49 -8.78
N GLY A 104 -11.46 -1.30 -8.74
CA GLY A 104 -12.90 -1.12 -8.61
C GLY A 104 -13.37 -1.13 -7.16
N ASP A 105 -14.45 -1.82 -6.88
CA ASP A 105 -15.13 -1.90 -5.57
C ASP A 105 -15.53 -3.33 -5.23
N LEU A 106 -16.08 -3.53 -4.03
CA LEU A 106 -16.54 -4.83 -3.55
C LEU A 106 -17.64 -5.40 -4.46
N GLY A 107 -18.57 -4.56 -4.92
CA GLY A 107 -19.68 -4.97 -5.78
C GLY A 107 -19.21 -5.49 -7.14
N SER A 108 -18.23 -4.84 -7.76
CA SER A 108 -17.64 -5.28 -9.04
C SER A 108 -16.77 -6.53 -8.92
N ASN A 109 -16.20 -6.77 -7.74
CA ASN A 109 -15.31 -7.91 -7.49
C ASN A 109 -16.01 -9.14 -6.90
N PHE A 110 -17.05 -8.95 -6.08
CA PHE A 110 -17.74 -10.02 -5.32
C PHE A 110 -19.26 -9.97 -5.47
N GLY A 111 -19.75 -9.21 -6.47
CA GLY A 111 -21.19 -9.02 -6.66
C GLY A 111 -21.96 -10.28 -7.05
N THR A 112 -23.27 -10.10 -7.27
CA THR A 112 -24.21 -11.20 -7.54
C THR A 112 -23.89 -12.03 -8.78
N ALA A 113 -23.05 -11.53 -9.68
CA ALA A 113 -22.53 -12.27 -10.84
C ALA A 113 -21.52 -13.37 -10.47
N GLU A 114 -20.99 -13.34 -9.24
CA GLU A 114 -19.97 -14.25 -8.74
C GLU A 114 -20.54 -15.18 -7.65
N PRO A 115 -21.25 -16.28 -8.02
CA PRO A 115 -22.00 -17.13 -7.09
C PRO A 115 -21.15 -17.74 -5.95
N GLN A 116 -19.84 -17.86 -6.16
CA GLN A 116 -18.89 -18.39 -5.18
C GLN A 116 -18.76 -17.53 -3.93
N TRP A 117 -19.11 -16.24 -4.03
CA TRP A 117 -19.04 -15.31 -2.89
C TRP A 117 -20.38 -15.10 -2.18
N LYS A 118 -21.43 -15.80 -2.63
CA LYS A 118 -22.72 -15.76 -1.97
C LYS A 118 -22.62 -16.32 -0.55
N GLY A 119 -22.94 -15.49 0.45
CA GLY A 119 -22.85 -15.87 1.85
C GLY A 119 -21.41 -15.98 2.38
N ALA A 120 -20.41 -15.48 1.62
CA ALA A 120 -19.03 -15.46 2.10
C ALA A 120 -18.88 -14.61 3.36
N SER A 121 -18.01 -15.04 4.26
CA SER A 121 -17.69 -14.27 5.46
C SER A 121 -16.84 -13.05 5.13
N GLY A 122 -16.96 -11.99 5.94
CA GLY A 122 -16.11 -10.80 5.84
C GLY A 122 -14.61 -11.15 5.88
N THR A 123 -14.25 -12.17 6.67
CA THR A 123 -12.88 -12.72 6.69
C THR A 123 -12.44 -13.23 5.32
N ALA A 124 -13.30 -14.03 4.65
CA ALA A 124 -12.98 -14.60 3.35
C ALA A 124 -12.87 -13.49 2.27
N LEU A 125 -13.80 -12.53 2.29
CA LEU A 125 -13.79 -11.41 1.35
C LEU A 125 -12.55 -10.52 1.54
N LEU A 126 -12.18 -10.19 2.77
CA LEU A 126 -11.00 -9.37 3.06
C LEU A 126 -9.70 -10.09 2.70
N SER A 127 -9.61 -11.39 2.95
CA SER A 127 -8.45 -12.20 2.54
C SER A 127 -8.28 -12.23 1.03
N GLU A 128 -9.38 -12.41 0.30
CA GLU A 128 -9.36 -12.41 -1.16
C GLU A 128 -9.06 -11.02 -1.74
N ALA A 129 -9.61 -9.95 -1.17
CA ALA A 129 -9.29 -8.58 -1.57
C ALA A 129 -7.79 -8.29 -1.41
N ALA A 130 -7.22 -8.67 -0.27
CA ALA A 130 -5.79 -8.53 0.00
C ALA A 130 -4.93 -9.34 -0.98
N ARG A 131 -5.35 -10.55 -1.34
CA ARG A 131 -4.70 -11.39 -2.34
C ARG A 131 -4.70 -10.73 -3.72
N ARG A 132 -5.86 -10.23 -4.18
CA ARG A 132 -6.00 -9.54 -5.49
C ARG A 132 -5.14 -8.29 -5.57
N VAL A 133 -5.06 -7.51 -4.50
CA VAL A 133 -4.19 -6.31 -4.43
C VAL A 133 -2.72 -6.70 -4.62
N ARG A 134 -2.27 -7.80 -3.97
CA ARG A 134 -0.90 -8.29 -4.13
C ARG A 134 -0.64 -8.83 -5.53
N GLU A 135 -1.57 -9.55 -6.13
CA GLU A 135 -1.47 -10.02 -7.52
C GLU A 135 -1.40 -8.86 -8.53
N ALA A 136 -2.06 -7.74 -8.23
CA ALA A 136 -1.95 -6.52 -9.03
C ALA A 136 -0.59 -5.80 -8.88
N GLY A 137 0.33 -6.36 -8.08
CA GLY A 137 1.69 -5.85 -7.91
C GLY A 137 1.84 -4.79 -6.82
N PHE A 138 0.93 -4.77 -5.86
CA PHE A 138 1.02 -3.89 -4.69
C PHE A 138 1.27 -4.70 -3.41
N GLU A 139 1.84 -4.04 -2.41
CA GLU A 139 1.82 -4.53 -1.03
C GLU A 139 1.01 -3.59 -0.16
N ILE A 140 0.41 -4.14 0.89
CA ILE A 140 -0.46 -3.40 1.80
C ILE A 140 0.38 -2.84 2.94
N GLY A 141 0.46 -1.52 3.03
CA GLY A 141 1.17 -0.83 4.12
C GLY A 141 0.38 -0.91 5.44
N ASN A 142 -0.87 -0.47 5.39
CA ASN A 142 -1.81 -0.57 6.50
C ASN A 142 -3.24 -0.29 6.05
N ILE A 143 -4.19 -0.68 6.91
CA ILE A 143 -5.59 -0.29 6.82
C ILE A 143 -5.97 0.37 8.15
N ALA A 144 -6.74 1.45 8.10
CA ALA A 144 -7.38 2.04 9.27
C ALA A 144 -8.88 2.09 9.03
N VAL A 145 -9.67 1.57 9.96
CA VAL A 145 -11.12 1.51 9.82
C VAL A 145 -11.81 2.04 11.07
N GLN A 146 -12.83 2.84 10.85
CA GLN A 146 -13.69 3.46 11.86
C GLN A 146 -15.11 2.93 11.70
N LEU A 147 -15.62 2.27 12.72
CA LEU A 147 -17.04 1.93 12.84
C LEU A 147 -17.80 3.11 13.45
N VAL A 148 -18.98 3.40 12.93
CA VAL A 148 -19.88 4.42 13.48
C VAL A 148 -21.24 3.78 13.78
N GLY A 149 -21.68 3.85 15.03
CA GLY A 149 -22.97 3.32 15.46
C GLY A 149 -23.06 3.19 16.97
N GLU A 150 -24.27 2.94 17.48
CA GLU A 150 -24.58 2.92 18.91
C GLU A 150 -24.30 1.54 19.54
N ARG A 151 -24.32 0.47 18.76
CA ARG A 151 -24.07 -0.90 19.19
C ARG A 151 -23.47 -1.76 18.07
N PRO A 152 -22.75 -2.90 18.38
CA PRO A 152 -22.39 -3.37 19.71
C PRO A 152 -21.34 -2.48 20.38
N ARG A 153 -21.14 -2.63 21.70
CA ARG A 153 -20.06 -1.94 22.41
C ARG A 153 -18.73 -2.64 22.15
N VAL A 154 -18.01 -2.18 21.12
CA VAL A 154 -16.81 -2.86 20.63
C VAL A 154 -15.56 -2.69 21.49
N ALA A 155 -15.55 -1.74 22.45
CA ALA A 155 -14.34 -1.37 23.19
C ALA A 155 -13.63 -2.57 23.85
N ALA A 156 -14.41 -3.49 24.45
CA ALA A 156 -13.85 -4.66 25.13
C ALA A 156 -13.16 -5.66 24.19
N ARG A 157 -13.52 -5.66 22.90
CA ARG A 157 -13.00 -6.59 21.89
C ARG A 157 -12.23 -5.89 20.75
N SER A 158 -11.96 -4.59 20.86
CA SER A 158 -11.31 -3.84 19.79
C SER A 158 -9.92 -4.36 19.43
N ALA A 159 -9.16 -4.81 20.41
CA ALA A 159 -7.85 -5.44 20.15
C ALA A 159 -7.97 -6.81 19.47
N GLU A 160 -9.00 -7.60 19.81
CA GLU A 160 -9.31 -8.88 19.16
C GLU A 160 -9.75 -8.64 17.70
N ALA A 161 -10.64 -7.67 17.48
CA ALA A 161 -11.10 -7.26 16.15
C ALA A 161 -9.94 -6.77 15.26
N SER A 162 -9.05 -5.92 15.81
CA SER A 162 -7.86 -5.47 15.06
C SER A 162 -6.95 -6.65 14.66
N ARG A 163 -6.80 -7.66 15.52
CA ARG A 163 -6.03 -8.87 15.20
C ARG A 163 -6.72 -9.69 14.10
N ALA A 164 -8.02 -9.99 14.24
CA ALA A 164 -8.77 -10.78 13.26
C ALA A 164 -8.74 -10.13 11.86
N LEU A 165 -8.97 -8.82 11.78
CA LEU A 165 -8.84 -8.05 10.54
C LEU A 165 -7.40 -8.08 9.99
N SER A 166 -6.39 -7.97 10.85
CA SER A 166 -4.98 -8.00 10.42
C SER A 166 -4.57 -9.38 9.89
N GLU A 167 -5.05 -10.45 10.52
CA GLU A 167 -4.85 -11.82 10.07
C GLU A 167 -5.51 -12.05 8.71
N ALA A 168 -6.78 -11.63 8.54
CA ALA A 168 -7.51 -11.73 7.28
C ALA A 168 -6.80 -10.97 6.14
N ALA A 169 -6.38 -9.73 6.38
CA ALA A 169 -5.68 -8.92 5.39
C ALA A 169 -4.20 -9.31 5.20
N SER A 170 -3.64 -10.14 6.09
CA SER A 170 -2.20 -10.38 6.21
C SER A 170 -1.40 -9.05 6.22
N ALA A 171 -1.93 -8.03 6.89
CA ALA A 171 -1.38 -6.69 6.99
C ALA A 171 -1.88 -6.01 8.27
N ARG A 172 -1.23 -4.92 8.68
CA ARG A 172 -1.66 -4.19 9.87
C ARG A 172 -3.01 -3.50 9.63
N VAL A 173 -4.02 -3.83 10.47
CA VAL A 173 -5.31 -3.14 10.50
C VAL A 173 -5.53 -2.52 11.88
N SER A 174 -5.86 -1.23 11.88
CA SER A 174 -6.27 -0.49 13.08
C SER A 174 -7.79 -0.32 13.07
N PHE A 175 -8.46 -0.80 14.12
CA PHE A 175 -9.91 -0.72 14.26
C PHE A 175 -10.28 0.18 15.43
N CYS A 176 -11.13 1.17 15.15
CA CYS A 176 -11.71 2.08 16.13
C CYS A 176 -13.23 2.16 15.93
N ALA A 177 -13.94 2.67 16.94
CA ALA A 177 -15.37 2.92 16.85
C ALA A 177 -15.76 4.23 17.53
N THR A 178 -16.85 4.81 17.07
CA THR A 178 -17.46 5.99 17.65
C THR A 178 -18.99 5.91 17.51
N THR A 179 -19.72 6.78 18.22
CA THR A 179 -21.15 6.98 18.06
C THR A 179 -21.45 8.28 17.31
N THR A 180 -22.71 8.53 17.02
CA THR A 180 -23.18 9.81 16.47
C THR A 180 -23.87 10.68 17.54
N ASP A 181 -23.71 10.34 18.82
CA ASP A 181 -24.41 11.01 19.92
C ASP A 181 -25.95 11.07 19.69
N HIS A 182 -26.50 9.93 19.27
CA HIS A 182 -27.93 9.74 18.94
C HIS A 182 -28.44 10.54 17.73
N LEU A 183 -27.57 11.10 16.91
CA LEU A 183 -27.96 11.82 15.69
C LEU A 183 -28.11 10.89 14.49
N GLY A 184 -29.11 11.19 13.67
CA GLY A 184 -29.34 10.52 12.38
C GLY A 184 -29.80 9.06 12.52
N PHE A 185 -29.73 8.31 11.42
CA PHE A 185 -30.15 6.91 11.36
C PHE A 185 -29.25 6.00 12.21
N LEU A 186 -27.96 6.31 12.28
CA LEU A 186 -27.01 5.56 13.12
C LEU A 186 -27.33 5.76 14.61
N GLY A 187 -27.64 7.02 15.01
CA GLY A 187 -28.02 7.34 16.38
C GLY A 187 -29.38 6.77 16.78
N ARG A 188 -30.27 6.52 15.82
CA ARG A 188 -31.54 5.80 16.05
C ARG A 188 -31.38 4.27 16.00
N THR A 189 -30.14 3.79 15.88
CA THR A 189 -29.85 2.34 15.86
C THR A 189 -30.53 1.62 14.68
N GLU A 190 -30.61 2.27 13.51
CA GLU A 190 -31.18 1.66 12.31
C GLU A 190 -30.17 0.82 11.54
N GLY A 191 -28.88 1.05 11.76
CA GLY A 191 -27.79 0.33 11.10
C GLY A 191 -26.42 0.73 11.63
N LEU A 192 -25.38 0.29 10.92
CA LEU A 192 -23.98 0.61 11.15
C LEU A 192 -23.34 1.16 9.89
N LEU A 193 -22.37 2.05 10.04
CA LEU A 193 -21.49 2.56 9.00
C LEU A 193 -20.04 2.22 9.35
N ALA A 194 -19.28 1.76 8.38
CA ALA A 194 -17.83 1.71 8.48
C ALA A 194 -17.18 2.60 7.41
N VAL A 195 -16.09 3.26 7.80
CA VAL A 195 -15.23 4.04 6.90
C VAL A 195 -13.82 3.52 7.06
N ALA A 196 -13.19 3.09 5.97
CA ALA A 196 -11.84 2.59 5.96
C ALA A 196 -10.95 3.41 5.03
N THR A 197 -9.66 3.47 5.36
CA THR A 197 -8.61 3.92 4.46
C THR A 197 -7.56 2.83 4.35
N ALA A 198 -7.00 2.65 3.16
CA ALA A 198 -5.88 1.75 2.92
C ALA A 198 -4.72 2.53 2.31
N LEU A 199 -3.50 2.14 2.68
CA LEU A 199 -2.28 2.54 2.01
C LEU A 199 -1.68 1.31 1.35
N VAL A 200 -1.46 1.37 0.03
CA VAL A 200 -0.73 0.35 -0.71
C VAL A 200 0.48 0.98 -1.40
N TYR A 201 1.52 0.20 -1.64
CA TYR A 201 2.67 0.65 -2.39
C TYR A 201 3.06 -0.38 -3.44
N PRO A 202 3.45 0.07 -4.65
CA PRO A 202 3.83 -0.84 -5.72
C PRO A 202 5.13 -1.56 -5.37
N LEU A 203 5.18 -2.87 -5.67
CA LEU A 203 6.40 -3.65 -5.55
C LEU A 203 7.18 -3.56 -6.86
N PRO A 204 8.52 -3.32 -6.80
CA PRO A 204 9.38 -3.49 -7.96
C PRO A 204 9.27 -4.92 -8.52
N ASP A 205 9.35 -5.09 -9.84
CA ASP A 205 9.23 -6.41 -10.49
C ASP A 205 10.18 -7.47 -9.93
N ALA A 206 11.36 -7.05 -9.46
CA ALA A 206 12.35 -7.93 -8.84
C ALA A 206 11.92 -8.50 -7.46
N VAL A 207 10.88 -7.94 -6.84
CA VAL A 207 10.41 -8.32 -5.49
C VAL A 207 9.04 -8.99 -5.54
N ARG A 208 8.39 -9.00 -6.71
CA ARG A 208 7.07 -9.63 -6.86
C ARG A 208 7.17 -11.11 -6.53
N PRO A 209 6.33 -11.63 -5.63
CA PRO A 209 6.30 -13.07 -5.38
C PRO A 209 5.93 -13.80 -6.68
N VAL A 210 6.71 -14.81 -7.03
CA VAL A 210 6.33 -15.73 -8.09
C VAL A 210 5.15 -16.54 -7.55
N VAL A 211 3.95 -16.21 -8.01
CA VAL A 211 2.77 -17.01 -7.69
C VAL A 211 2.91 -18.34 -8.44
N PRO A 212 2.88 -19.48 -7.75
CA PRO A 212 3.00 -20.80 -8.36
C PRO A 212 1.80 -21.15 -9.25
#